data_9e1d6af445a5b08f67635387cbc00fdd
#
_entry.id   9e1d6af445a5b08f67635387cbc00fdd
#
_cell.length_a   1.000
_cell.length_b   1.000
_cell.length_c   1.000
_cell.angle_alpha   90.00
_cell.angle_beta   90.00
_cell.angle_gamma   90.00
#
_symmetry.space_group_name_H-M   'P 1'
#
loop_
_entity.id
_entity.type
_entity.pdbx_description
1 polymer ?
#
loop_
_entity_poly.entity_id
_entity_poly.type
_entity_poly.pdbx_seq_one_letter_code
_entity_poly.pdbx_strand_id
1 'polypeptide(L)'
;MTKQGFPAPDFDESINRVGTHSSKWDTMERLYGVSAADGIAMWVADMDFRPPNCVQRAIEKMAAHGIYGYYGDDAEYLAAIRWWMETRHGWTVPTEAIFTTHGLVNGTAICVDAFTQPGDGVLLMTPVYHAFARVIRCAGRDVVECPLDVTDGRYTFDTADWQERITPKTRMMILCSPHNPGGRVWSQDELRAVADFCVKNDLILVSDEIHHDLVFPGERHIPMPLAAPDIQDRLVVMTATTKTFNIAGAHSGNVIIPDPKLRERFAARMNALGISANSFGLFMATAAYSPEGAAWVDALTSYLDGNRRLFDEGVNAIPGLRSMPLEATYLAWVDFAGTGMTTAEFIGRVQKGARIAANHGATFGLGGESFLRFNLATPRARVEQAVERLRLAFGDLQ
;
A
#
# COMPACT_ATOMS: atom_id res chain seq x y z
N MET A 1 9.80 27.02 0.26
CA MET A 1 8.73 27.00 -0.75
C MET A 1 8.99 25.84 -1.68
N THR A 2 7.96 25.11 -2.11
CA THR A 2 8.04 24.10 -3.20
C THR A 2 8.33 24.79 -4.53
N LYS A 3 8.69 24.01 -5.56
CA LYS A 3 8.87 24.55 -6.94
C LYS A 3 7.60 25.25 -7.48
N GLN A 4 6.41 24.85 -6.98
CA GLN A 4 5.13 25.43 -7.36
C GLN A 4 4.69 26.60 -6.46
N GLY A 5 5.55 27.09 -5.55
CA GLY A 5 5.29 28.25 -4.69
C GLY A 5 4.48 27.97 -3.42
N PHE A 6 4.18 26.71 -3.10
CA PHE A 6 3.53 26.35 -1.83
C PHE A 6 4.55 26.26 -0.67
N PRO A 7 4.12 26.34 0.61
CA PRO A 7 5.00 26.11 1.74
C PRO A 7 5.68 24.74 1.66
N ALA A 8 6.99 24.69 1.87
CA ALA A 8 7.73 23.44 1.90
C ALA A 8 7.37 22.66 3.17
N PRO A 9 7.06 21.35 3.05
CA PRO A 9 6.85 20.51 4.23
C PRO A 9 8.17 20.31 5.00
N ASP A 10 8.06 20.19 6.33
CA ASP A 10 9.17 19.78 7.19
C ASP A 10 9.02 18.29 7.52
N PHE A 11 9.75 17.45 6.82
CA PHE A 11 9.76 16.00 7.05
C PHE A 11 10.78 15.56 8.13
N ASP A 12 11.59 16.47 8.63
CA ASP A 12 12.51 16.22 9.76
C ASP A 12 11.89 16.60 11.11
N GLU A 13 10.66 17.17 11.12
CA GLU A 13 9.93 17.45 12.36
C GLU A 13 9.73 16.15 13.15
N SER A 14 10.22 16.11 14.39
CA SER A 14 10.00 14.98 15.29
C SER A 14 8.68 15.13 16.03
N ILE A 15 7.65 14.45 15.54
CA ILE A 15 6.30 14.46 16.12
C ILE A 15 6.18 13.34 17.15
N ASN A 16 5.83 13.67 18.40
CA ASN A 16 5.50 12.65 19.39
C ASN A 16 4.10 12.07 19.11
N ARG A 17 4.04 10.77 18.86
CA ARG A 17 2.81 10.04 18.61
C ARG A 17 2.45 9.06 19.73
N VAL A 18 3.25 9.00 20.79
CA VAL A 18 2.98 8.14 21.97
C VAL A 18 1.84 8.76 22.78
N GLY A 19 0.87 7.94 23.21
CA GLY A 19 -0.29 8.39 23.96
C GLY A 19 -1.36 9.08 23.13
N THR A 20 -1.31 8.99 21.79
CA THR A 20 -2.28 9.61 20.88
C THR A 20 -3.24 8.59 20.25
N HIS A 21 -3.34 7.40 20.79
CA HIS A 21 -4.05 6.24 20.20
C HIS A 21 -3.46 5.81 18.86
N SER A 22 -2.19 6.10 18.63
CA SER A 22 -1.47 5.67 17.41
C SER A 22 -1.29 4.17 17.41
N SER A 23 -1.89 3.46 16.46
CA SER A 23 -1.67 2.03 16.30
C SER A 23 -0.17 1.70 16.18
N LYS A 24 0.58 2.52 15.45
CA LYS A 24 2.03 2.35 15.18
C LYS A 24 2.87 2.44 16.46
N TRP A 25 2.57 3.39 17.35
CA TRP A 25 3.38 3.67 18.54
C TRP A 25 2.82 3.04 19.82
N ASP A 26 1.51 3.14 20.05
CA ASP A 26 0.89 2.73 21.32
C ASP A 26 0.65 1.22 21.42
N THR A 27 0.74 0.47 20.32
CA THR A 27 0.53 -0.98 20.33
C THR A 27 1.79 -1.80 20.07
N MET A 28 2.94 -1.18 19.74
CA MET A 28 4.14 -1.91 19.33
C MET A 28 4.74 -2.77 20.46
N GLU A 29 4.67 -2.31 21.71
CA GLU A 29 5.16 -3.09 22.84
C GLU A 29 4.35 -4.38 23.03
N ARG A 30 3.03 -4.29 22.94
CA ARG A 30 2.15 -5.46 23.04
C ARG A 30 2.33 -6.45 21.89
N LEU A 31 2.58 -5.95 20.66
CA LEU A 31 2.65 -6.79 19.45
C LEU A 31 4.05 -7.31 19.15
N TYR A 32 5.08 -6.54 19.46
CA TYR A 32 6.46 -6.82 19.08
C TYR A 32 7.41 -6.90 20.27
N GLY A 33 6.96 -6.62 21.49
CA GLY A 33 7.83 -6.56 22.68
C GLY A 33 8.83 -5.40 22.66
N VAL A 34 8.59 -4.38 21.84
CA VAL A 34 9.43 -3.20 21.68
C VAL A 34 8.77 -2.01 22.37
N SER A 35 9.40 -1.50 23.44
CA SER A 35 8.87 -0.36 24.19
C SER A 35 8.90 0.93 23.41
N ALA A 36 7.84 1.74 23.53
CA ALA A 36 7.79 3.06 22.90
C ALA A 36 8.74 4.09 23.54
N ALA A 37 9.28 3.79 24.73
CA ALA A 37 10.21 4.69 25.44
C ALA A 37 11.56 4.82 24.72
N ASP A 38 12.03 3.78 24.06
CA ASP A 38 13.35 3.73 23.43
C ASP A 38 13.38 2.92 22.10
N GLY A 39 12.23 2.40 21.69
CA GLY A 39 12.08 1.65 20.46
C GLY A 39 11.80 2.51 19.24
N ILE A 40 11.95 1.91 18.06
CA ILE A 40 11.62 2.54 16.78
C ILE A 40 10.47 1.77 16.13
N ALA A 41 9.37 2.48 15.84
CA ALA A 41 8.20 1.92 15.18
C ALA A 41 8.34 1.97 13.65
N MET A 42 8.61 0.83 13.00
CA MET A 42 8.75 0.72 11.54
C MET A 42 7.83 -0.35 10.93
N TRP A 43 6.67 -0.64 11.53
CA TRP A 43 5.81 -1.74 11.13
C TRP A 43 4.51 -1.31 10.43
N VAL A 44 3.76 -0.34 10.98
CA VAL A 44 2.51 0.14 10.34
C VAL A 44 2.84 0.97 9.11
N ALA A 45 2.09 0.75 8.02
CA ALA A 45 2.18 1.55 6.82
C ALA A 45 1.38 2.87 6.95
N ASP A 46 1.77 3.69 7.93
CA ASP A 46 1.47 5.12 8.05
C ASP A 46 2.76 5.92 8.26
N MET A 47 2.75 7.21 7.99
CA MET A 47 3.94 8.05 8.08
C MET A 47 4.02 8.75 9.42
N ASP A 48 5.22 9.15 9.83
CA ASP A 48 5.44 10.04 10.97
C ASP A 48 5.53 11.53 10.54
N PHE A 49 4.87 11.88 9.44
CA PHE A 49 4.83 13.23 8.86
C PHE A 49 3.41 13.81 8.92
N ARG A 50 3.33 15.15 8.99
CA ARG A 50 2.04 15.84 8.81
C ARG A 50 1.54 15.69 7.38
N PRO A 51 0.22 15.56 7.16
CA PRO A 51 -0.34 15.67 5.81
C PRO A 51 -0.13 17.08 5.26
N PRO A 52 -0.37 17.31 3.95
CA PRO A 52 -0.28 18.65 3.36
C PRO A 52 -1.25 19.63 4.04
N ASN A 53 -0.88 20.91 4.08
CA ASN A 53 -1.66 21.95 4.75
C ASN A 53 -3.08 22.11 4.19
N CYS A 54 -3.30 21.82 2.90
CA CYS A 54 -4.65 21.82 2.31
C CYS A 54 -5.59 20.84 3.01
N VAL A 55 -5.09 19.66 3.41
CA VAL A 55 -5.86 18.67 4.18
C VAL A 55 -6.16 19.19 5.58
N GLN A 56 -5.16 19.78 6.26
CA GLN A 56 -5.34 20.35 7.58
C GLN A 56 -6.43 21.45 7.57
N ARG A 57 -6.35 22.39 6.61
CA ARG A 57 -7.36 23.45 6.45
C ARG A 57 -8.76 22.92 6.17
N ALA A 58 -8.87 21.80 5.42
CA ALA A 58 -10.19 21.18 5.17
C ALA A 58 -10.84 20.70 6.46
N ILE A 59 -10.07 20.05 7.36
CA ILE A 59 -10.57 19.60 8.66
C ILE A 59 -10.90 20.78 9.58
N GLU A 60 -10.06 21.79 9.63
CA GLU A 60 -10.31 23.02 10.41
C GLU A 60 -11.61 23.70 9.97
N LYS A 61 -11.86 23.79 8.65
CA LYS A 61 -13.11 24.32 8.10
C LYS A 61 -14.32 23.50 8.55
N MET A 62 -14.23 22.18 8.52
CA MET A 62 -15.32 21.30 9.01
C MET A 62 -15.55 21.48 10.51
N ALA A 63 -14.48 21.53 11.29
CA ALA A 63 -14.56 21.72 12.73
C ALA A 63 -15.17 23.07 13.10
N ALA A 64 -14.81 24.13 12.38
CA ALA A 64 -15.38 25.47 12.56
C ALA A 64 -16.86 25.54 12.18
N HIS A 65 -17.29 24.77 11.16
CA HIS A 65 -18.71 24.66 10.80
C HIS A 65 -19.54 23.95 11.88
N GLY A 66 -19.02 22.90 12.49
CA GLY A 66 -19.59 22.25 13.67
C GLY A 66 -20.81 21.38 13.42
N ILE A 67 -21.26 21.16 12.17
CA ILE A 67 -22.38 20.28 11.83
C ILE A 67 -21.87 19.14 10.95
N TYR A 68 -21.99 17.91 11.44
CA TYR A 68 -21.42 16.70 10.82
C TYR A 68 -22.53 15.79 10.28
N GLY A 69 -23.31 16.31 9.34
CA GLY A 69 -24.41 15.60 8.69
C GLY A 69 -23.95 14.67 7.56
N TYR A 70 -24.93 14.07 6.87
CA TYR A 70 -24.64 13.25 5.70
C TYR A 70 -24.04 14.09 4.56
N TYR A 71 -23.07 13.49 3.86
CA TYR A 71 -22.49 14.08 2.66
C TYR A 71 -23.50 13.96 1.50
N GLY A 72 -23.82 15.05 0.84
CA GLY A 72 -24.90 15.10 -0.15
C GLY A 72 -24.40 15.06 -1.60
N ASP A 73 -23.63 16.07 -2.00
CA ASP A 73 -23.14 16.23 -3.38
C ASP A 73 -21.65 15.88 -3.44
N ASP A 74 -21.31 14.83 -4.17
CA ASP A 74 -19.95 14.32 -4.34
C ASP A 74 -19.24 14.84 -5.61
N ALA A 75 -19.84 15.76 -6.36
CA ALA A 75 -19.29 16.24 -7.63
C ALA A 75 -17.88 16.80 -7.53
N GLU A 76 -17.58 17.61 -6.49
CA GLU A 76 -16.23 18.15 -6.26
C GLU A 76 -15.21 17.03 -5.94
N TYR A 77 -15.63 16.06 -5.14
CA TYR A 77 -14.80 14.92 -4.78
C TYR A 77 -14.47 14.04 -6.01
N LEU A 78 -15.47 13.72 -6.82
CA LEU A 78 -15.30 12.95 -8.04
C LEU A 78 -14.45 13.70 -9.07
N ALA A 79 -14.65 15.02 -9.18
CA ALA A 79 -13.83 15.87 -10.04
C ALA A 79 -12.35 15.88 -9.58
N ALA A 80 -12.08 15.92 -8.27
CA ALA A 80 -10.74 15.89 -7.73
C ALA A 80 -10.02 14.55 -8.03
N ILE A 81 -10.71 13.39 -7.89
CA ILE A 81 -10.18 12.08 -8.28
C ILE A 81 -9.82 12.07 -9.76
N ARG A 82 -10.74 12.51 -10.62
CA ARG A 82 -10.53 12.53 -12.07
C ARG A 82 -9.36 13.41 -12.47
N TRP A 83 -9.30 14.62 -11.90
CA TRP A 83 -8.20 15.56 -12.12
C TRP A 83 -6.86 14.94 -11.72
N TRP A 84 -6.80 14.27 -10.56
CA TRP A 84 -5.59 13.62 -10.08
C TRP A 84 -5.13 12.50 -11.01
N MET A 85 -6.02 11.58 -11.37
CA MET A 85 -5.70 10.44 -12.21
C MET A 85 -5.27 10.88 -13.62
N GLU A 86 -5.92 11.90 -14.18
CA GLU A 86 -5.56 12.45 -15.49
C GLU A 86 -4.21 13.18 -15.45
N THR A 87 -4.02 14.06 -14.46
CA THR A 87 -2.84 14.92 -14.38
C THR A 87 -1.58 14.16 -13.97
N ARG A 88 -1.70 13.22 -13.01
CA ARG A 88 -0.55 12.51 -12.45
C ARG A 88 -0.25 11.19 -13.15
N HIS A 89 -1.29 10.51 -13.65
CA HIS A 89 -1.18 9.15 -14.18
C HIS A 89 -1.60 9.02 -15.65
N GLY A 90 -2.13 10.10 -16.26
CA GLY A 90 -2.55 10.11 -17.67
C GLY A 90 -3.79 9.27 -17.95
N TRP A 91 -4.56 8.93 -16.92
CA TRP A 91 -5.75 8.09 -17.04
C TRP A 91 -7.02 8.91 -16.84
N THR A 92 -7.83 9.03 -17.91
CA THR A 92 -9.16 9.67 -17.87
C THR A 92 -10.18 8.69 -17.28
N VAL A 93 -10.70 8.99 -16.10
CA VAL A 93 -11.66 8.15 -15.38
C VAL A 93 -13.08 8.62 -15.61
N PRO A 94 -14.03 7.75 -16.07
CA PRO A 94 -15.44 8.09 -16.14
C PRO A 94 -16.03 8.28 -14.73
N THR A 95 -16.82 9.35 -14.54
CA THR A 95 -17.41 9.69 -13.23
C THR A 95 -18.26 8.56 -12.66
N GLU A 96 -19.10 7.95 -13.52
CA GLU A 96 -19.98 6.84 -13.16
C GLU A 96 -19.27 5.53 -12.82
N ALA A 97 -17.97 5.43 -13.11
CA ALA A 97 -17.18 4.27 -12.76
C ALA A 97 -16.67 4.29 -11.31
N ILE A 98 -16.73 5.43 -10.62
CA ILE A 98 -16.12 5.65 -9.31
C ILE A 98 -17.09 5.30 -8.18
N PHE A 99 -16.71 4.42 -7.30
CA PHE A 99 -17.36 4.12 -6.02
C PHE A 99 -16.45 4.50 -4.87
N THR A 100 -17.05 4.95 -3.76
CA THR A 100 -16.31 5.27 -2.53
C THR A 100 -16.59 4.24 -1.45
N THR A 101 -15.52 3.68 -0.86
CA THR A 101 -15.57 2.66 0.19
C THR A 101 -14.86 3.14 1.45
N HIS A 102 -15.05 2.40 2.58
CA HIS A 102 -14.36 2.68 3.84
C HIS A 102 -12.90 2.17 3.82
N GLY A 103 -12.12 2.66 2.85
CA GLY A 103 -10.77 2.21 2.54
C GLY A 103 -10.73 0.96 1.67
N LEU A 104 -9.55 0.64 1.11
CA LEU A 104 -9.43 -0.39 0.08
C LEU A 104 -9.54 -1.83 0.61
N VAL A 105 -9.25 -2.09 1.89
CA VAL A 105 -9.52 -3.41 2.48
C VAL A 105 -11.03 -3.71 2.48
N ASN A 106 -11.86 -2.69 2.77
CA ASN A 106 -13.31 -2.79 2.64
C ASN A 106 -13.72 -2.94 1.17
N GLY A 107 -13.13 -2.16 0.26
CA GLY A 107 -13.34 -2.30 -1.18
C GLY A 107 -13.02 -3.70 -1.70
N THR A 108 -11.88 -4.27 -1.28
CA THR A 108 -11.50 -5.67 -1.59
C THR A 108 -12.54 -6.67 -1.09
N ALA A 109 -13.03 -6.50 0.14
CA ALA A 109 -14.05 -7.38 0.70
C ALA A 109 -15.35 -7.36 -0.11
N ILE A 110 -15.77 -6.16 -0.55
CA ILE A 110 -16.95 -6.01 -1.41
C ILE A 110 -16.72 -6.65 -2.78
N CYS A 111 -15.52 -6.50 -3.39
CA CYS A 111 -15.17 -7.15 -4.65
C CYS A 111 -15.24 -8.68 -4.53
N VAL A 112 -14.60 -9.25 -3.48
CA VAL A 112 -14.63 -10.70 -3.22
C VAL A 112 -16.08 -11.19 -3.09
N ASP A 113 -16.91 -10.46 -2.37
CA ASP A 113 -18.29 -10.87 -2.11
C ASP A 113 -19.23 -10.64 -3.33
N ALA A 114 -18.99 -9.59 -4.12
CA ALA A 114 -19.78 -9.28 -5.31
C ALA A 114 -19.44 -10.17 -6.50
N PHE A 115 -18.18 -10.60 -6.63
CA PHE A 115 -17.69 -11.24 -7.86
C PHE A 115 -17.35 -12.71 -7.74
N THR A 116 -17.37 -13.28 -6.51
CA THR A 116 -17.11 -14.68 -6.25
C THR A 116 -18.20 -15.32 -5.38
N GLN A 117 -18.17 -16.65 -5.25
CA GLN A 117 -19.05 -17.41 -4.36
C GLN A 117 -18.22 -18.10 -3.25
N PRO A 118 -18.81 -18.48 -2.10
CA PRO A 118 -18.13 -19.32 -1.12
C PRO A 118 -17.55 -20.59 -1.76
N GLY A 119 -16.27 -20.86 -1.46
CA GLY A 119 -15.51 -21.96 -2.05
C GLY A 119 -14.85 -21.67 -3.40
N ASP A 120 -15.01 -20.46 -3.94
CA ASP A 120 -14.23 -20.01 -5.09
C ASP A 120 -12.79 -19.64 -4.67
N GLY A 121 -11.84 -19.80 -5.59
CA GLY A 121 -10.45 -19.43 -5.41
C GLY A 121 -10.18 -17.97 -5.81
N VAL A 122 -9.33 -17.30 -5.04
CA VAL A 122 -8.78 -15.97 -5.35
C VAL A 122 -7.27 -16.05 -5.36
N LEU A 123 -6.65 -15.71 -6.51
CA LEU A 123 -5.22 -15.79 -6.73
C LEU A 123 -4.52 -14.57 -6.12
N LEU A 124 -3.43 -14.83 -5.38
CA LEU A 124 -2.51 -13.84 -4.82
C LEU A 124 -1.07 -14.16 -5.22
N MET A 125 -0.33 -13.15 -5.69
CA MET A 125 1.12 -13.22 -5.92
C MET A 125 1.83 -13.00 -4.58
N THR A 126 2.16 -14.09 -3.87
CA THR A 126 2.76 -14.02 -2.53
C THR A 126 4.30 -13.93 -2.57
N PRO A 127 4.95 -13.29 -1.57
CA PRO A 127 4.35 -12.61 -0.43
C PRO A 127 3.66 -11.30 -0.83
N VAL A 128 2.48 -11.04 -0.29
CA VAL A 128 1.69 -9.85 -0.60
C VAL A 128 0.95 -9.34 0.63
N TYR A 129 0.41 -8.14 0.59
CA TYR A 129 -0.29 -7.50 1.69
C TYR A 129 -1.30 -8.46 2.37
N HIS A 130 -1.01 -8.80 3.62
CA HIS A 130 -1.68 -9.86 4.39
C HIS A 130 -3.20 -9.68 4.56
N ALA A 131 -3.71 -8.45 4.42
CA ALA A 131 -5.14 -8.21 4.54
C ALA A 131 -5.94 -8.86 3.39
N PHE A 132 -5.35 -9.07 2.22
CA PHE A 132 -6.04 -9.76 1.11
C PHE A 132 -6.38 -11.20 1.49
N ALA A 133 -5.40 -11.98 1.94
CA ALA A 133 -5.63 -13.36 2.37
C ALA A 133 -6.64 -13.45 3.52
N ARG A 134 -6.58 -12.52 4.47
CA ARG A 134 -7.54 -12.43 5.57
C ARG A 134 -8.96 -12.20 5.05
N VAL A 135 -9.17 -11.23 4.17
CA VAL A 135 -10.48 -10.89 3.60
C VAL A 135 -11.05 -12.08 2.83
N ILE A 136 -10.24 -12.71 1.97
CA ILE A 136 -10.64 -13.88 1.18
C ILE A 136 -11.12 -15.02 2.09
N ARG A 137 -10.31 -15.39 3.09
CA ARG A 137 -10.63 -16.46 4.04
C ARG A 137 -11.87 -16.15 4.89
N CYS A 138 -11.97 -14.91 5.40
CA CYS A 138 -13.14 -14.49 6.19
C CYS A 138 -14.44 -14.49 5.37
N ALA A 139 -14.34 -14.32 4.06
CA ALA A 139 -15.48 -14.42 3.16
C ALA A 139 -15.81 -15.87 2.73
N GLY A 140 -15.11 -16.88 3.25
CA GLY A 140 -15.31 -18.29 2.89
C GLY A 140 -14.81 -18.65 1.49
N ARG A 141 -13.80 -17.92 0.96
CA ARG A 141 -13.14 -18.20 -0.31
C ARG A 141 -11.74 -18.76 -0.04
N ASP A 142 -11.21 -19.47 -1.02
CA ASP A 142 -9.89 -20.09 -0.93
C ASP A 142 -8.82 -19.13 -1.47
N VAL A 143 -7.69 -19.02 -0.76
CA VAL A 143 -6.52 -18.29 -1.24
C VAL A 143 -5.70 -19.22 -2.12
N VAL A 144 -5.52 -18.84 -3.39
CA VAL A 144 -4.61 -19.53 -4.32
C VAL A 144 -3.29 -18.76 -4.30
N GLU A 145 -2.32 -19.26 -3.53
CA GLU A 145 -1.00 -18.60 -3.40
C GLU A 145 -0.11 -18.98 -4.58
N CYS A 146 0.35 -17.95 -5.29
CA CYS A 146 1.33 -18.05 -6.39
C CYS A 146 2.60 -17.31 -5.96
N PRO A 147 3.59 -18.01 -5.38
CA PRO A 147 4.82 -17.38 -4.89
C PRO A 147 5.56 -16.68 -6.01
N LEU A 148 6.06 -15.49 -5.70
CA LEU A 148 6.99 -14.75 -6.55
C LEU A 148 8.38 -15.35 -6.43
N ASP A 149 9.11 -15.37 -7.54
CA ASP A 149 10.52 -15.71 -7.57
C ASP A 149 11.38 -14.49 -7.26
N VAL A 150 12.62 -14.73 -6.85
CA VAL A 150 13.61 -13.66 -6.67
C VAL A 150 14.72 -13.84 -7.72
N THR A 151 14.79 -12.91 -8.68
CA THR A 151 15.81 -12.86 -9.71
C THR A 151 16.59 -11.55 -9.56
N ASP A 152 17.90 -11.64 -9.45
CA ASP A 152 18.79 -10.47 -9.26
C ASP A 152 18.37 -9.56 -8.08
N GLY A 153 17.82 -10.16 -7.03
CA GLY A 153 17.34 -9.46 -5.84
C GLY A 153 16.00 -8.76 -5.98
N ARG A 154 15.24 -9.01 -7.05
CA ARG A 154 13.92 -8.43 -7.35
C ARG A 154 12.88 -9.53 -7.52
N TYR A 155 11.64 -9.25 -7.13
CA TYR A 155 10.55 -10.17 -7.42
C TYR A 155 10.24 -10.24 -8.92
N THR A 156 10.07 -11.45 -9.40
CA THR A 156 9.63 -11.81 -10.75
C THR A 156 8.54 -12.88 -10.66
N PHE A 157 7.88 -13.17 -11.78
CA PHE A 157 6.89 -14.26 -11.86
C PHE A 157 6.89 -14.90 -13.25
N ASP A 158 6.44 -16.18 -13.30
CA ASP A 158 6.05 -16.84 -14.53
C ASP A 158 4.57 -17.22 -14.45
N THR A 159 3.77 -16.82 -15.43
CA THR A 159 2.35 -17.17 -15.51
C THR A 159 2.10 -18.66 -15.76
N ALA A 160 3.12 -19.39 -16.23
CA ALA A 160 3.04 -20.85 -16.37
C ALA A 160 2.88 -21.53 -15.01
N ASP A 161 3.62 -21.07 -13.99
CA ASP A 161 3.53 -21.58 -12.62
C ASP A 161 2.14 -21.34 -12.00
N TRP A 162 1.52 -20.22 -12.34
CA TRP A 162 0.17 -19.92 -11.87
C TRP A 162 -0.87 -20.85 -12.49
N GLN A 163 -0.66 -21.25 -13.76
CA GLN A 163 -1.56 -22.17 -14.46
C GLN A 163 -1.65 -23.53 -13.79
N GLU A 164 -0.56 -23.96 -13.13
CA GLU A 164 -0.54 -25.21 -12.37
C GLU A 164 -1.29 -25.15 -11.04
N ARG A 165 -1.46 -23.92 -10.49
CA ARG A 165 -2.04 -23.67 -9.16
C ARG A 165 -3.53 -23.36 -9.19
N ILE A 166 -4.01 -22.75 -10.29
CA ILE A 166 -5.44 -22.43 -10.42
C ILE A 166 -6.28 -23.68 -10.67
N THR A 167 -7.53 -23.59 -10.28
CA THR A 167 -8.53 -24.64 -10.49
C THR A 167 -9.73 -24.08 -11.25
N PRO A 168 -10.65 -24.91 -11.75
CA PRO A 168 -11.91 -24.45 -12.33
C PRO A 168 -12.79 -23.62 -11.37
N LYS A 169 -12.45 -23.55 -10.08
CA LYS A 169 -13.10 -22.68 -9.08
C LYS A 169 -12.40 -21.35 -8.89
N THR A 170 -11.22 -21.13 -9.45
CA THR A 170 -10.55 -19.82 -9.36
C THR A 170 -11.32 -18.81 -10.22
N ARG A 171 -11.70 -17.66 -9.62
CA ARG A 171 -12.58 -16.66 -10.25
C ARG A 171 -12.01 -15.25 -10.25
N MET A 172 -11.01 -15.00 -9.43
CA MET A 172 -10.48 -13.66 -9.23
C MET A 172 -8.97 -13.70 -9.02
N MET A 173 -8.30 -12.65 -9.44
CA MET A 173 -6.93 -12.33 -9.06
C MET A 173 -6.89 -10.96 -8.41
N ILE A 174 -6.11 -10.80 -7.34
CA ILE A 174 -5.82 -9.49 -6.74
C ILE A 174 -4.34 -9.17 -7.00
N LEU A 175 -4.11 -8.12 -7.77
CA LEU A 175 -2.79 -7.56 -8.05
C LEU A 175 -2.50 -6.41 -7.10
N CYS A 176 -1.31 -6.37 -6.51
CA CYS A 176 -0.80 -5.22 -5.77
C CYS A 176 0.21 -4.47 -6.64
N SER A 177 -0.11 -3.24 -7.06
CA SER A 177 0.71 -2.47 -8.02
C SER A 177 0.68 -0.96 -7.69
N PRO A 178 1.77 -0.36 -7.22
CA PRO A 178 3.07 -0.96 -6.85
C PRO A 178 2.97 -2.00 -5.73
N HIS A 179 3.90 -2.95 -5.75
CA HIS A 179 3.84 -4.14 -4.92
C HIS A 179 4.26 -3.89 -3.46
N ASN A 180 3.46 -4.33 -2.52
CA ASN A 180 3.75 -4.38 -1.09
C ASN A 180 3.71 -5.86 -0.64
N PRO A 181 4.83 -6.45 -0.14
CA PRO A 181 5.95 -5.76 0.52
C PRO A 181 7.19 -5.48 -0.35
N GLY A 182 7.32 -6.06 -1.53
CA GLY A 182 8.57 -6.06 -2.31
C GLY A 182 8.96 -4.71 -2.93
N GLY A 183 8.08 -3.69 -2.88
CA GLY A 183 8.36 -2.35 -3.41
C GLY A 183 8.52 -2.28 -4.94
N ARG A 184 8.08 -3.32 -5.67
CA ARG A 184 8.18 -3.39 -7.14
C ARG A 184 7.23 -2.44 -7.84
N VAL A 185 7.69 -1.83 -8.92
CA VAL A 185 6.87 -1.23 -9.97
C VAL A 185 6.84 -2.19 -11.15
N TRP A 186 5.66 -2.76 -11.44
CA TRP A 186 5.52 -3.71 -12.55
C TRP A 186 5.64 -3.00 -13.89
N SER A 187 6.42 -3.58 -14.81
CA SER A 187 6.59 -3.07 -16.17
C SER A 187 5.32 -3.25 -17.01
N GLN A 188 5.25 -2.56 -18.16
CA GLN A 188 4.17 -2.71 -19.13
C GLN A 188 3.96 -4.16 -19.54
N ASP A 189 5.05 -4.90 -19.80
CA ASP A 189 5.00 -6.29 -20.26
C ASP A 189 4.53 -7.22 -19.13
N GLU A 190 4.98 -6.99 -17.88
CA GLU A 190 4.52 -7.73 -16.71
C GLU A 190 3.02 -7.51 -16.47
N LEU A 191 2.55 -6.27 -16.53
CA LEU A 191 1.12 -5.94 -16.39
C LEU A 191 0.29 -6.55 -17.52
N ARG A 192 0.81 -6.56 -18.75
CA ARG A 192 0.16 -7.21 -19.88
C ARG A 192 0.07 -8.72 -19.68
N ALA A 193 1.13 -9.37 -19.20
CA ALA A 193 1.12 -10.80 -18.89
C ALA A 193 0.08 -11.17 -17.83
N VAL A 194 -0.09 -10.35 -16.79
CA VAL A 194 -1.15 -10.49 -15.79
C VAL A 194 -2.53 -10.40 -16.43
N ALA A 195 -2.74 -9.41 -17.31
CA ALA A 195 -4.00 -9.22 -18.02
C ALA A 195 -4.34 -10.42 -18.91
N ASP A 196 -3.38 -10.87 -19.72
CA ASP A 196 -3.54 -12.01 -20.63
C ASP A 196 -3.86 -13.29 -19.86
N PHE A 197 -3.23 -13.49 -18.70
CA PHE A 197 -3.54 -14.63 -17.83
C PHE A 197 -4.98 -14.56 -17.32
N CYS A 198 -5.45 -13.39 -16.90
CA CYS A 198 -6.82 -13.19 -16.44
C CYS A 198 -7.84 -13.43 -17.56
N VAL A 199 -7.57 -12.95 -18.78
CA VAL A 199 -8.42 -13.20 -19.96
C VAL A 199 -8.49 -14.69 -20.29
N LYS A 200 -7.33 -15.35 -20.37
CA LYS A 200 -7.22 -16.78 -20.70
C LYS A 200 -8.00 -17.66 -19.74
N ASN A 201 -8.04 -17.30 -18.45
CA ASN A 201 -8.61 -18.12 -17.39
C ASN A 201 -9.96 -17.60 -16.86
N ASP A 202 -10.57 -16.62 -17.53
CA ASP A 202 -11.84 -15.98 -17.17
C ASP A 202 -11.87 -15.47 -15.72
N LEU A 203 -10.79 -14.78 -15.30
CA LEU A 203 -10.65 -14.21 -13.97
C LEU A 203 -11.03 -12.73 -13.98
N ILE A 204 -11.69 -12.27 -12.91
CA ILE A 204 -11.82 -10.84 -12.62
C ILE A 204 -10.51 -10.39 -12.00
N LEU A 205 -9.93 -9.31 -12.54
CA LEU A 205 -8.72 -8.68 -12.02
C LEU A 205 -9.09 -7.50 -11.12
N VAL A 206 -8.69 -7.56 -9.85
CA VAL A 206 -8.73 -6.44 -8.92
C VAL A 206 -7.31 -5.90 -8.77
N SER A 207 -7.03 -4.72 -9.34
CA SER A 207 -5.74 -4.04 -9.24
C SER A 207 -5.77 -3.06 -8.06
N ASP A 208 -5.09 -3.41 -6.96
CA ASP A 208 -4.89 -2.50 -5.83
C ASP A 208 -3.69 -1.61 -6.10
N GLU A 209 -3.99 -0.36 -6.47
CA GLU A 209 -3.01 0.66 -6.84
C GLU A 209 -2.84 1.73 -5.75
N ILE A 210 -3.04 1.38 -4.47
CA ILE A 210 -3.00 2.32 -3.34
C ILE A 210 -1.65 3.08 -3.19
N HIS A 211 -0.58 2.53 -3.75
CA HIS A 211 0.77 3.12 -3.71
C HIS A 211 1.17 3.85 -5.01
N HIS A 212 0.25 4.06 -5.94
CA HIS A 212 0.50 4.58 -7.29
C HIS A 212 1.27 5.92 -7.34
N ASP A 213 1.12 6.77 -6.32
CA ASP A 213 1.81 8.07 -6.22
C ASP A 213 3.20 7.99 -5.59
N LEU A 214 3.52 6.88 -4.90
CA LEU A 214 4.71 6.73 -4.08
C LEU A 214 5.79 5.97 -4.85
N VAL A 215 6.20 6.53 -5.99
CA VAL A 215 7.17 5.94 -6.92
C VAL A 215 8.43 6.78 -6.93
N PHE A 216 9.59 6.12 -6.90
CA PHE A 216 10.89 6.78 -6.84
C PHE A 216 11.42 7.22 -8.20
N PRO A 217 12.37 8.19 -8.25
CA PRO A 217 12.95 8.66 -9.50
C PRO A 217 13.57 7.53 -10.34
N GLY A 218 13.22 7.51 -11.62
CA GLY A 218 13.65 6.47 -12.58
C GLY A 218 12.56 5.43 -12.85
N GLU A 219 11.57 5.32 -11.99
CA GLU A 219 10.44 4.39 -12.15
C GLU A 219 9.14 5.15 -12.46
N ARG A 220 8.17 4.45 -13.04
CA ARG A 220 6.86 5.01 -13.35
C ARG A 220 5.77 3.96 -13.14
N HIS A 221 4.82 4.25 -12.27
CA HIS A 221 3.59 3.45 -12.19
C HIS A 221 2.74 3.61 -13.45
N ILE A 222 2.26 2.51 -13.97
CA ILE A 222 1.33 2.47 -15.11
C ILE A 222 0.00 1.93 -14.57
N PRO A 223 -1.09 2.74 -14.57
CA PRO A 223 -2.41 2.26 -14.22
C PRO A 223 -2.82 1.06 -15.08
N MET A 224 -3.42 0.05 -14.48
CA MET A 224 -3.81 -1.18 -15.20
C MET A 224 -4.68 -0.94 -16.44
N PRO A 225 -5.64 0.03 -16.45
CA PRO A 225 -6.41 0.36 -17.65
C PRO A 225 -5.59 0.90 -18.81
N LEU A 226 -4.42 1.48 -18.53
CA LEU A 226 -3.49 1.95 -19.57
C LEU A 226 -2.54 0.85 -20.03
N ALA A 227 -2.17 -0.06 -19.10
CA ALA A 227 -1.33 -1.20 -19.43
C ALA A 227 -2.06 -2.23 -20.29
N ALA A 228 -3.36 -2.43 -20.06
CA ALA A 228 -4.20 -3.40 -20.76
C ALA A 228 -5.62 -2.84 -20.99
N PRO A 229 -5.82 -1.95 -21.98
CA PRO A 229 -7.09 -1.28 -22.20
C PRO A 229 -8.23 -2.20 -22.70
N ASP A 230 -7.90 -3.40 -23.12
CA ASP A 230 -8.82 -4.41 -23.65
C ASP A 230 -9.46 -5.29 -22.58
N ILE A 231 -9.05 -5.21 -21.30
CA ILE A 231 -9.60 -6.05 -20.20
C ILE A 231 -10.64 -5.33 -19.34
N GLN A 232 -11.19 -4.20 -19.79
CA GLN A 232 -12.11 -3.39 -18.99
C GLN A 232 -13.38 -4.14 -18.55
N ASP A 233 -13.78 -5.17 -19.30
CA ASP A 233 -14.93 -6.04 -19.01
C ASP A 233 -14.75 -6.94 -17.77
N ARG A 234 -13.52 -7.01 -17.23
CA ARG A 234 -13.15 -7.82 -16.07
C ARG A 234 -12.23 -7.12 -15.08
N LEU A 235 -12.07 -5.79 -15.20
CA LEU A 235 -11.13 -5.01 -14.41
C LEU A 235 -11.83 -4.18 -13.32
N VAL A 236 -11.27 -4.22 -12.13
CA VAL A 236 -11.53 -3.30 -11.02
C VAL A 236 -10.22 -2.66 -10.62
N VAL A 237 -10.16 -1.33 -10.59
CA VAL A 237 -8.99 -0.58 -10.10
C VAL A 237 -9.31 0.06 -8.76
N MET A 238 -8.40 -0.04 -7.81
CA MET A 238 -8.56 0.56 -6.49
C MET A 238 -7.46 1.57 -6.21
N THR A 239 -7.83 2.80 -5.88
CA THR A 239 -6.91 3.89 -5.51
C THR A 239 -7.34 4.56 -4.21
N ALA A 240 -6.44 5.24 -3.51
CA ALA A 240 -6.79 6.01 -2.33
C ALA A 240 -5.77 7.11 -2.03
N THR A 241 -6.24 8.20 -1.45
CA THR A 241 -5.41 9.27 -0.88
C THR A 241 -4.69 8.85 0.41
N THR A 242 -5.15 7.76 1.04
CA THR A 242 -4.82 7.41 2.43
C THR A 242 -3.35 7.09 2.66
N LYS A 243 -2.68 6.45 1.69
CA LYS A 243 -1.24 6.17 1.76
C LYS A 243 -0.40 7.34 1.27
N THR A 244 -0.78 7.93 0.16
CA THR A 244 -0.09 9.07 -0.45
C THR A 244 0.04 10.24 0.52
N PHE A 245 -1.04 10.58 1.23
CA PHE A 245 -1.13 11.80 2.05
C PHE A 245 -1.13 11.54 3.56
N ASN A 246 -0.81 10.32 4.00
CA ASN A 246 -0.79 9.96 5.43
C ASN A 246 -2.11 10.23 6.16
N ILE A 247 -3.23 9.90 5.54
CA ILE A 247 -4.58 10.07 6.10
C ILE A 247 -5.32 8.74 6.23
N ALA A 248 -4.62 7.69 6.62
CA ALA A 248 -5.20 6.35 6.74
C ALA A 248 -6.42 6.29 7.68
N GLY A 249 -6.44 7.10 8.73
CA GLY A 249 -7.57 7.23 9.65
C GLY A 249 -8.84 7.81 9.03
N ALA A 250 -8.76 8.44 7.86
CA ALA A 250 -9.92 8.95 7.12
C ALA A 250 -10.79 7.82 6.52
N HIS A 251 -10.28 6.60 6.43
CA HIS A 251 -11.00 5.44 5.91
C HIS A 251 -11.77 5.74 4.62
N SER A 252 -11.09 6.26 3.60
CA SER A 252 -11.65 6.49 2.26
C SER A 252 -10.85 5.73 1.21
N GLY A 253 -11.53 5.19 0.22
CA GLY A 253 -10.92 4.48 -0.91
C GLY A 253 -11.82 4.56 -2.13
N ASN A 254 -11.23 4.60 -3.31
CA ASN A 254 -11.93 4.64 -4.59
C ASN A 254 -11.86 3.25 -5.22
N VAL A 255 -13.00 2.71 -5.62
CA VAL A 255 -13.12 1.50 -6.43
C VAL A 255 -13.65 1.93 -7.78
N ILE A 256 -12.87 1.75 -8.83
CA ILE A 256 -13.15 2.25 -10.18
C ILE A 256 -13.42 1.05 -11.07
N ILE A 257 -14.63 0.96 -11.61
CA ILE A 257 -15.10 -0.19 -12.39
C ILE A 257 -15.58 0.30 -13.75
N PRO A 258 -14.80 0.08 -14.83
CA PRO A 258 -15.17 0.51 -16.17
C PRO A 258 -16.42 -0.19 -16.73
N ASP A 259 -16.55 -1.49 -16.49
CA ASP A 259 -17.64 -2.31 -17.04
C ASP A 259 -18.99 -2.07 -16.35
N PRO A 260 -20.07 -1.78 -17.09
CA PRO A 260 -21.40 -1.52 -16.50
C PRO A 260 -21.99 -2.70 -15.73
N LYS A 261 -21.73 -3.94 -16.16
CA LYS A 261 -22.29 -5.15 -15.51
C LYS A 261 -21.59 -5.42 -14.18
N LEU A 262 -20.27 -5.21 -14.13
CA LEU A 262 -19.52 -5.29 -12.87
C LEU A 262 -19.93 -4.17 -11.92
N ARG A 263 -20.16 -2.94 -12.44
CA ARG A 263 -20.67 -1.81 -11.64
C ARG A 263 -22.01 -2.13 -10.98
N GLU A 264 -22.96 -2.69 -11.73
CA GLU A 264 -24.27 -3.07 -11.21
C GLU A 264 -24.15 -4.07 -10.04
N ARG A 265 -23.34 -5.11 -10.21
CA ARG A 265 -23.09 -6.13 -9.16
C ARG A 265 -22.46 -5.51 -7.92
N PHE A 266 -21.43 -4.65 -8.10
CA PHE A 266 -20.75 -3.99 -7.00
C PHE A 266 -21.67 -3.02 -6.26
N ALA A 267 -22.44 -2.18 -7.00
CA ALA A 267 -23.41 -1.25 -6.44
C ALA A 267 -24.51 -1.97 -5.65
N ALA A 268 -25.05 -3.06 -6.18
CA ALA A 268 -26.06 -3.87 -5.48
C ALA A 268 -25.52 -4.39 -4.12
N ARG A 269 -24.23 -4.80 -4.08
CA ARG A 269 -23.62 -5.26 -2.85
C ARG A 269 -23.37 -4.12 -1.85
N MET A 270 -22.88 -2.98 -2.31
CA MET A 270 -22.72 -1.79 -1.46
C MET A 270 -24.05 -1.36 -0.83
N ASN A 271 -25.11 -1.31 -1.63
CA ASN A 271 -26.45 -0.96 -1.16
C ASN A 271 -26.97 -1.95 -0.11
N ALA A 272 -26.78 -3.25 -0.33
CA ALA A 272 -27.19 -4.27 0.63
C ALA A 272 -26.44 -4.19 1.96
N LEU A 273 -25.20 -3.69 1.96
CA LEU A 273 -24.38 -3.47 3.15
C LEU A 273 -24.61 -2.10 3.81
N GLY A 274 -25.42 -1.22 3.21
CA GLY A 274 -25.67 0.12 3.72
C GLY A 274 -24.42 1.00 3.78
N ILE A 275 -23.47 0.80 2.87
CA ILE A 275 -22.20 1.55 2.87
C ILE A 275 -22.47 2.96 2.31
N SER A 276 -22.14 3.96 3.12
CA SER A 276 -22.12 5.36 2.73
C SER A 276 -20.75 5.97 3.01
N ALA A 277 -20.40 6.99 2.24
CA ALA A 277 -19.09 7.61 2.36
C ALA A 277 -18.88 8.30 3.72
N ASN A 278 -17.65 8.20 4.24
CA ASN A 278 -17.22 8.99 5.39
C ASN A 278 -16.96 10.44 4.97
N SER A 279 -17.82 11.38 5.42
CA SER A 279 -17.72 12.79 5.04
C SER A 279 -16.34 13.40 5.32
N PHE A 280 -15.72 13.12 6.48
CA PHE A 280 -14.36 13.59 6.77
C PHE A 280 -13.34 13.08 5.76
N GLY A 281 -13.45 11.81 5.36
CA GLY A 281 -12.59 11.23 4.33
C GLY A 281 -12.75 11.91 2.97
N LEU A 282 -13.96 12.25 2.59
CA LEU A 282 -14.24 12.96 1.32
C LEU A 282 -13.65 14.36 1.31
N PHE A 283 -13.86 15.16 2.37
CA PHE A 283 -13.27 16.50 2.47
C PHE A 283 -11.74 16.47 2.44
N MET A 284 -11.14 15.54 3.18
CA MET A 284 -9.68 15.36 3.19
C MET A 284 -9.15 14.95 1.80
N ALA A 285 -9.81 14.00 1.14
CA ALA A 285 -9.41 13.52 -0.17
C ALA A 285 -9.56 14.58 -1.27
N THR A 286 -10.66 15.35 -1.26
CA THR A 286 -10.87 16.46 -2.18
C THR A 286 -9.76 17.51 -2.04
N ALA A 287 -9.41 17.88 -0.80
CA ALA A 287 -8.35 18.83 -0.55
C ALA A 287 -6.95 18.29 -0.93
N ALA A 288 -6.71 16.99 -0.70
CA ALA A 288 -5.45 16.33 -1.02
C ALA A 288 -5.20 16.25 -2.53
N TYR A 289 -6.21 15.90 -3.31
CA TYR A 289 -6.13 15.82 -4.77
C TYR A 289 -6.22 17.22 -5.42
N SER A 290 -5.18 18.01 -5.19
CA SER A 290 -5.05 19.41 -5.59
C SER A 290 -3.62 19.73 -6.03
N PRO A 291 -3.37 20.88 -6.68
CA PRO A 291 -2.00 21.32 -7.00
C PRO A 291 -1.09 21.44 -5.78
N GLU A 292 -1.62 21.85 -4.60
CA GLU A 292 -0.85 21.90 -3.36
C GLU A 292 -0.50 20.49 -2.86
N GLY A 293 -1.46 19.56 -2.92
CA GLY A 293 -1.21 18.15 -2.62
C GLY A 293 -0.17 17.53 -3.56
N ALA A 294 -0.22 17.84 -4.86
CA ALA A 294 0.77 17.37 -5.84
C ALA A 294 2.19 17.85 -5.49
N ALA A 295 2.32 19.14 -5.15
CA ALA A 295 3.60 19.70 -4.71
C ALA A 295 4.15 19.04 -3.43
N TRP A 296 3.27 18.68 -2.51
CA TRP A 296 3.64 17.96 -1.29
C TRP A 296 4.11 16.53 -1.59
N VAL A 297 3.43 15.80 -2.50
CA VAL A 297 3.83 14.44 -2.93
C VAL A 297 5.19 14.46 -3.60
N ASP A 298 5.45 15.44 -4.47
CA ASP A 298 6.76 15.58 -5.13
C ASP A 298 7.89 15.82 -4.11
N ALA A 299 7.63 16.63 -3.08
CA ALA A 299 8.56 16.82 -1.98
C ALA A 299 8.73 15.56 -1.13
N LEU A 300 7.64 14.85 -0.82
CA LEU A 300 7.65 13.62 -0.05
C LEU A 300 8.47 12.53 -0.74
N THR A 301 8.22 12.26 -2.02
CA THR A 301 8.92 11.21 -2.77
C THR A 301 10.41 11.50 -2.87
N SER A 302 10.79 12.77 -3.04
CA SER A 302 12.20 13.19 -3.01
C SER A 302 12.85 12.95 -1.63
N TYR A 303 12.13 13.24 -0.55
CA TYR A 303 12.64 13.01 0.82
C TYR A 303 12.77 11.50 1.11
N LEU A 304 11.75 10.72 0.76
CA LEU A 304 11.74 9.27 0.92
C LEU A 304 12.82 8.56 0.09
N ASP A 305 13.15 9.08 -1.10
CA ASP A 305 14.28 8.56 -1.90
C ASP A 305 15.61 8.68 -1.15
N GLY A 306 15.81 9.78 -0.43
CA GLY A 306 16.96 9.94 0.46
C GLY A 306 16.96 8.92 1.61
N ASN A 307 15.81 8.69 2.26
CA ASN A 307 15.67 7.70 3.32
C ASN A 307 15.91 6.28 2.80
N ARG A 308 15.37 5.95 1.62
CA ARG A 308 15.56 4.67 0.96
C ARG A 308 17.04 4.39 0.69
N ARG A 309 17.75 5.33 0.06
CA ARG A 309 19.18 5.17 -0.26
C ARG A 309 20.01 4.94 1.00
N LEU A 310 19.80 5.78 2.02
CA LEU A 310 20.47 5.64 3.31
C LEU A 310 20.22 4.28 3.94
N PHE A 311 18.97 3.82 3.95
CA PHE A 311 18.61 2.54 4.54
C PHE A 311 19.18 1.36 3.74
N ASP A 312 19.04 1.37 2.41
CA ASP A 312 19.55 0.31 1.54
C ASP A 312 21.08 0.20 1.64
N GLU A 313 21.80 1.32 1.58
CA GLU A 313 23.27 1.35 1.72
C GLU A 313 23.71 0.79 3.08
N GLY A 314 23.09 1.26 4.16
CA GLY A 314 23.43 0.85 5.51
C GLY A 314 23.09 -0.60 5.80
N VAL A 315 21.94 -1.09 5.37
CA VAL A 315 21.52 -2.49 5.58
C VAL A 315 22.33 -3.46 4.73
N ASN A 316 22.58 -3.13 3.46
CA ASN A 316 23.37 -3.99 2.56
C ASN A 316 24.86 -4.06 2.95
N ALA A 317 25.35 -3.14 3.78
CA ALA A 317 26.70 -3.20 4.38
C ALA A 317 26.79 -4.20 5.54
N ILE A 318 25.67 -4.71 6.07
CA ILE A 318 25.64 -5.70 7.15
C ILE A 318 25.69 -7.10 6.52
N PRO A 319 26.71 -7.92 6.83
CA PRO A 319 26.82 -9.27 6.28
C PRO A 319 25.56 -10.10 6.54
N GLY A 320 25.07 -10.76 5.49
CA GLY A 320 23.90 -11.62 5.56
C GLY A 320 22.55 -10.91 5.46
N LEU A 321 22.48 -9.59 5.49
CA LEU A 321 21.26 -8.81 5.23
C LEU A 321 21.23 -8.33 3.78
N ARG A 322 20.04 -8.33 3.18
CA ARG A 322 19.83 -7.81 1.83
C ARG A 322 18.52 -7.03 1.77
N SER A 323 18.60 -5.72 1.56
CA SER A 323 17.41 -4.92 1.22
C SER A 323 17.05 -5.14 -0.24
N MET A 324 15.82 -5.54 -0.53
CA MET A 324 15.32 -5.63 -1.91
C MET A 324 15.24 -4.21 -2.51
N PRO A 325 15.64 -4.01 -3.78
CA PRO A 325 15.55 -2.69 -4.42
C PRO A 325 14.13 -2.12 -4.32
N LEU A 326 14.01 -0.99 -3.63
CA LEU A 326 12.74 -0.32 -3.40
C LEU A 326 12.46 0.67 -4.52
N GLU A 327 11.56 0.33 -5.44
CA GLU A 327 11.18 1.14 -6.61
C GLU A 327 10.01 2.07 -6.30
N ALA A 328 9.14 1.66 -5.36
CA ALA A 328 7.97 2.39 -4.92
C ALA A 328 7.62 2.07 -3.46
N THR A 329 6.62 2.74 -2.93
CA THR A 329 6.18 2.68 -1.55
C THR A 329 7.15 3.40 -0.59
N TYR A 330 7.00 3.20 0.70
CA TYR A 330 7.96 3.58 1.74
C TYR A 330 8.26 2.39 2.66
N LEU A 331 8.11 1.17 2.12
CA LEU A 331 8.14 -0.08 2.87
C LEU A 331 9.30 -0.93 2.36
N ALA A 332 10.46 -0.83 3.02
CA ALA A 332 11.63 -1.63 2.67
C ALA A 332 11.43 -3.09 3.08
N TRP A 333 11.84 -4.01 2.22
CA TRP A 333 11.72 -5.45 2.38
C TRP A 333 13.12 -6.06 2.47
N VAL A 334 13.49 -6.52 3.67
CA VAL A 334 14.84 -6.97 3.98
C VAL A 334 14.86 -8.46 4.18
N ASP A 335 15.72 -9.16 3.44
CA ASP A 335 16.01 -10.58 3.57
C ASP A 335 17.13 -10.82 4.58
N PHE A 336 16.91 -11.78 5.48
CA PHE A 336 17.84 -12.23 6.52
C PHE A 336 18.38 -13.64 6.23
N ALA A 337 18.03 -14.29 5.13
CA ALA A 337 18.46 -15.65 4.80
C ALA A 337 19.99 -15.81 4.79
N GLY A 338 20.71 -14.78 4.32
CA GLY A 338 22.18 -14.77 4.28
C GLY A 338 22.86 -14.79 5.64
N THR A 339 22.12 -14.56 6.75
CA THR A 339 22.68 -14.65 8.12
C THR A 339 22.86 -16.08 8.61
N GLY A 340 22.19 -17.06 7.96
CA GLY A 340 22.13 -18.44 8.45
C GLY A 340 21.32 -18.64 9.74
N MET A 341 20.65 -17.59 10.24
CA MET A 341 19.86 -17.64 11.47
C MET A 341 18.46 -18.19 11.20
N THR A 342 17.88 -18.79 12.24
CA THR A 342 16.44 -19.09 12.24
C THR A 342 15.62 -17.82 12.28
N THR A 343 14.36 -17.90 11.83
CA THR A 343 13.41 -16.76 11.87
C THR A 343 13.26 -16.17 13.29
N ALA A 344 13.24 -17.02 14.33
CA ALA A 344 13.14 -16.57 15.72
C ALA A 344 14.38 -15.78 16.17
N GLU A 345 15.59 -16.18 15.71
CA GLU A 345 16.84 -15.52 16.06
C GLU A 345 16.96 -14.14 15.44
N PHE A 346 16.79 -13.99 14.12
CA PHE A 346 16.92 -12.68 13.50
C PHE A 346 15.80 -11.72 13.93
N ILE A 347 14.56 -12.19 14.12
CA ILE A 347 13.48 -11.40 14.71
C ILE A 347 13.87 -10.95 16.13
N GLY A 348 14.42 -11.85 16.95
CA GLY A 348 14.86 -11.53 18.30
C GLY A 348 15.96 -10.46 18.31
N ARG A 349 16.92 -10.51 17.37
CA ARG A 349 17.96 -9.47 17.24
C ARG A 349 17.40 -8.12 16.82
N VAL A 350 16.44 -8.09 15.88
CA VAL A 350 15.80 -6.84 15.47
C VAL A 350 14.96 -6.27 16.58
N GLN A 351 14.12 -7.06 17.26
CA GLN A 351 13.20 -6.57 18.27
C GLN A 351 13.87 -6.27 19.61
N LYS A 352 14.71 -7.19 20.13
CA LYS A 352 15.35 -7.05 21.43
C LYS A 352 16.70 -6.35 21.36
N GLY A 353 17.51 -6.67 20.35
CA GLY A 353 18.85 -6.12 20.13
C GLY A 353 18.78 -4.70 19.57
N ALA A 354 18.19 -4.53 18.40
CA ALA A 354 18.06 -3.24 17.74
C ALA A 354 16.88 -2.39 18.28
N ARG A 355 15.94 -2.99 19.01
CA ARG A 355 14.69 -2.34 19.50
C ARG A 355 13.88 -1.70 18.40
N ILE A 356 13.70 -2.44 17.30
CA ILE A 356 12.91 -2.00 16.15
C ILE A 356 11.69 -2.91 16.01
N ALA A 357 10.49 -2.32 15.93
CA ALA A 357 9.28 -3.03 15.57
C ALA A 357 9.13 -2.99 14.05
N ALA A 358 9.31 -4.15 13.38
CA ALA A 358 9.13 -4.35 11.95
C ALA A 358 8.11 -5.45 11.70
N ASN A 359 7.42 -5.45 10.54
CA ASN A 359 6.49 -6.53 10.21
C ASN A 359 7.24 -7.83 9.89
N HIS A 360 6.73 -8.93 10.45
CA HIS A 360 7.24 -10.26 10.16
C HIS A 360 6.81 -10.71 8.76
N GLY A 361 7.78 -11.11 7.94
CA GLY A 361 7.56 -11.44 6.55
C GLY A 361 6.66 -12.66 6.32
N ALA A 362 6.71 -13.66 7.18
CA ALA A 362 5.82 -14.82 7.14
C ALA A 362 4.32 -14.46 7.17
N THR A 363 3.95 -13.27 7.67
CA THR A 363 2.55 -12.81 7.67
C THR A 363 2.05 -12.42 6.29
N PHE A 364 2.94 -12.24 5.31
CA PHE A 364 2.61 -11.85 3.94
C PHE A 364 2.35 -13.04 3.00
N GLY A 365 2.45 -14.28 3.49
CA GLY A 365 2.25 -15.51 2.73
C GLY A 365 3.57 -16.19 2.34
N LEU A 366 3.47 -17.21 1.50
CA LEU A 366 4.61 -18.02 1.05
C LEU A 366 5.71 -17.16 0.43
N GLY A 367 6.97 -17.45 0.77
CA GLY A 367 8.16 -16.74 0.29
C GLY A 367 8.55 -15.53 1.15
N GLY A 368 7.82 -15.26 2.24
CA GLY A 368 8.11 -14.16 3.16
C GLY A 368 8.88 -14.55 4.43
N GLU A 369 9.21 -15.83 4.64
CA GLU A 369 9.64 -16.38 5.92
C GLU A 369 10.99 -15.83 6.42
N SER A 370 11.91 -15.50 5.49
CA SER A 370 13.22 -14.93 5.81
C SER A 370 13.25 -13.41 5.88
N PHE A 371 12.10 -12.75 5.65
CA PHE A 371 12.04 -11.31 5.50
C PHE A 371 11.45 -10.57 6.69
N LEU A 372 11.81 -9.28 6.80
CA LEU A 372 11.11 -8.27 7.60
C LEU A 372 10.83 -7.04 6.75
N ARG A 373 9.66 -6.39 6.98
CA ARG A 373 9.28 -5.15 6.31
C ARG A 373 9.46 -3.95 7.25
N PHE A 374 10.20 -2.94 6.78
CA PHE A 374 10.49 -1.71 7.50
C PHE A 374 9.83 -0.50 6.84
N ASN A 375 9.14 0.33 7.63
CA ASN A 375 8.56 1.58 7.17
C ASN A 375 9.60 2.71 7.25
N LEU A 376 9.94 3.33 6.12
CA LEU A 376 10.93 4.39 6.00
C LEU A 376 10.32 5.81 6.01
N ALA A 377 8.98 5.94 6.11
CA ALA A 377 8.28 7.22 6.16
C ALA A 377 8.31 7.81 7.58
N THR A 378 9.49 8.21 7.99
CA THR A 378 9.82 8.79 9.30
C THR A 378 10.99 9.77 9.12
N PRO A 379 11.25 10.73 10.05
CA PRO A 379 12.39 11.64 9.95
C PRO A 379 13.72 10.91 9.72
N ARG A 380 14.58 11.49 8.89
CA ARG A 380 15.85 10.86 8.44
C ARG A 380 16.72 10.40 9.59
N ALA A 381 16.84 11.21 10.64
CA ALA A 381 17.60 10.86 11.83
C ALA A 381 17.11 9.54 12.48
N ARG A 382 15.82 9.22 12.35
CA ARG A 382 15.27 7.93 12.85
C ARG A 382 15.65 6.76 11.96
N VAL A 383 15.75 6.96 10.65
CA VAL A 383 16.26 5.95 9.71
C VAL A 383 17.74 5.68 9.97
N GLU A 384 18.55 6.73 10.16
CA GLU A 384 19.97 6.62 10.55
C GLU A 384 20.13 5.83 11.86
N GLN A 385 19.33 6.16 12.87
CA GLN A 385 19.32 5.44 14.13
C GLN A 385 18.95 3.96 13.96
N ALA A 386 17.96 3.65 13.09
CA ALA A 386 17.55 2.28 12.83
C ALA A 386 18.67 1.47 12.15
N VAL A 387 19.33 2.04 11.15
CA VAL A 387 20.50 1.42 10.48
C VAL A 387 21.64 1.14 11.49
N GLU A 388 22.00 2.13 12.31
CA GLU A 388 23.06 1.94 13.30
C GLU A 388 22.71 0.87 14.34
N ARG A 389 21.47 0.80 14.80
CA ARG A 389 21.01 -0.23 15.72
C ARG A 389 21.02 -1.62 15.08
N LEU A 390 20.65 -1.75 13.79
CA LEU A 390 20.78 -3.00 13.05
C LEU A 390 22.23 -3.41 12.93
N ARG A 391 23.13 -2.47 12.56
CA ARG A 391 24.57 -2.72 12.47
C ARG A 391 25.15 -3.25 13.78
N LEU A 392 24.76 -2.69 14.92
CA LEU A 392 25.20 -3.16 16.24
C LEU A 392 24.61 -4.52 16.61
N ALA A 393 23.32 -4.76 16.30
CA ALA A 393 22.63 -6.01 16.64
C ALA A 393 23.13 -7.23 15.84
N PHE A 394 23.78 -6.99 14.69
CA PHE A 394 24.37 -8.00 13.80
C PHE A 394 25.90 -7.85 13.70
N GLY A 395 26.53 -7.13 14.63
CA GLY A 395 27.96 -6.81 14.59
C GLY A 395 28.90 -8.02 14.72
N ASP A 396 28.41 -9.14 15.22
CA ASP A 396 29.14 -10.43 15.30
C ASP A 396 29.24 -11.16 13.97
N LEU A 397 28.55 -10.72 12.94
CA LEU A 397 28.65 -11.24 11.57
C LEU A 397 29.71 -10.52 10.72
N GLN A 398 30.38 -9.49 11.28
CA GLN A 398 31.37 -8.66 10.61
C GLN A 398 32.76 -9.31 10.59
#